data_57b194ae43bb09ea927f5891bfb6ccef
#
_entry.id   57b194ae43bb09ea927f5891bfb6ccef
#
_cell.length_a   1.000
_cell.length_b   1.000
_cell.length_c   1.000
_cell.angle_alpha   90.00
_cell.angle_beta   90.00
_cell.angle_gamma   90.00
#
_symmetry.space_group_name_H-M   'P 1'
#
loop_
_entity.id
_entity.type
_entity.pdbx_description
1 polymer ?
#
loop_
_entity_poly.entity_id
_entity_poly.type
_entity_poly.pdbx_seq_one_letter_code
_entity_poly.pdbx_strand_id
1 'polypeptide(L)'
;AAEEIVGVSVSKFTKRFPSIKVSIEVPDEVLMVPMDATLIRQVIMNLLENAAIHGGNVTQIRVCLSREGTNACFSVSDNGVGIPKERLSTIFNGGLSGVSHNNFDMKKNMGIGLSVCYTIVKAHGGTMTAENLDSGGACFRFYLPLEEGINSEIEG
;
A
#
# COMPACT_ATOMS: atom_id res chain seq x y z
N ALA A 1 -5.17 -5.63 -15.29
CA ALA A 1 -3.88 -6.19 -14.83
C ALA A 1 -3.36 -5.37 -13.69
N ALA A 2 -2.86 -6.04 -12.67
CA ALA A 2 -2.40 -5.38 -11.46
C ALA A 2 -1.24 -4.43 -11.72
N GLU A 3 -0.34 -4.79 -12.62
CA GLU A 3 0.82 -3.94 -12.84
C GLU A 3 0.44 -2.62 -13.50
N GLU A 4 -0.68 -2.56 -14.19
CA GLU A 4 -1.09 -1.32 -14.80
C GLU A 4 -1.53 -0.33 -13.72
N ILE A 5 -2.20 -0.83 -12.70
CA ILE A 5 -2.64 0.02 -11.61
C ILE A 5 -1.44 0.56 -10.84
N VAL A 6 -0.43 -0.29 -10.65
CA VAL A 6 0.78 0.13 -9.97
C VAL A 6 1.46 1.24 -10.80
N GLY A 7 1.60 1.01 -12.10
CA GLY A 7 2.28 1.99 -12.95
C GLY A 7 1.60 3.34 -12.98
N VAL A 8 0.27 3.34 -13.09
CA VAL A 8 -0.46 4.59 -13.13
C VAL A 8 -0.33 5.34 -11.80
N SER A 9 -0.41 4.60 -10.69
CA SER A 9 -0.32 5.22 -9.38
C SER A 9 1.05 5.86 -9.15
N VAL A 10 2.11 5.13 -9.50
CA VAL A 10 3.47 5.65 -9.32
C VAL A 10 3.70 6.85 -10.22
N SER A 11 3.17 6.81 -11.43
CA SER A 11 3.35 7.91 -12.35
C SER A 11 2.72 9.19 -11.80
N LYS A 12 1.53 9.08 -11.23
CA LYS A 12 0.89 10.24 -10.66
C LYS A 12 1.62 10.74 -9.43
N PHE A 13 2.08 9.83 -8.61
CA PHE A 13 2.80 10.19 -7.40
C PHE A 13 4.09 10.93 -7.74
N THR A 14 4.82 10.44 -8.73
CA THR A 14 6.11 11.03 -9.09
C THR A 14 5.95 12.47 -9.56
N LYS A 15 4.83 12.78 -10.18
CA LYS A 15 4.62 14.16 -10.62
C LYS A 15 4.45 15.09 -9.44
N ARG A 16 3.85 14.61 -8.35
CA ARG A 16 3.69 15.46 -7.18
C ARG A 16 4.89 15.50 -6.27
N PHE A 17 5.68 14.43 -6.26
CA PHE A 17 6.84 14.35 -5.38
C PHE A 17 8.09 13.99 -6.18
N PRO A 18 8.54 14.91 -7.04
CA PRO A 18 9.64 14.58 -7.95
C PRO A 18 10.98 14.35 -7.29
N SER A 19 11.12 14.77 -6.03
CA SER A 19 12.40 14.58 -5.36
C SER A 19 12.55 13.19 -4.75
N ILE A 20 11.47 12.40 -4.73
CA ILE A 20 11.54 11.06 -4.17
C ILE A 20 11.71 10.08 -5.31
N LYS A 21 12.71 9.20 -5.18
CA LYS A 21 12.95 8.21 -6.19
C LYS A 21 12.08 7.02 -5.94
N VAL A 22 11.32 6.57 -6.91
CA VAL A 22 10.45 5.42 -6.75
C VAL A 22 10.89 4.33 -7.71
N SER A 23 11.14 3.13 -7.19
CA SER A 23 11.46 1.99 -8.03
C SER A 23 10.28 1.04 -8.02
N ILE A 24 10.04 0.37 -9.14
CA ILE A 24 8.93 -0.57 -9.27
C ILE A 24 9.48 -1.92 -9.66
N GLU A 25 9.01 -2.97 -8.99
CA GLU A 25 9.38 -4.32 -9.34
C GLU A 25 8.10 -5.09 -9.58
N VAL A 26 7.93 -5.68 -10.74
CA VAL A 26 6.75 -6.46 -11.07
C VAL A 26 7.20 -7.83 -11.58
N PRO A 27 6.35 -8.84 -11.48
CA PRO A 27 6.74 -10.17 -11.92
C PRO A 27 6.68 -10.27 -13.44
N ASP A 28 7.25 -11.33 -13.98
CA ASP A 28 7.21 -11.55 -15.43
C ASP A 28 5.82 -11.94 -15.86
N GLU A 29 5.05 -12.59 -15.02
CA GLU A 29 3.71 -13.00 -15.39
C GLU A 29 2.72 -11.86 -15.16
N VAL A 30 1.64 -11.87 -15.89
CA VAL A 30 0.60 -10.87 -15.72
C VAL A 30 -0.32 -11.34 -14.61
N LEU A 31 -0.52 -10.52 -13.60
CA LEU A 31 -1.38 -10.88 -12.49
C LEU A 31 -2.73 -10.19 -12.67
N MET A 32 -3.77 -11.00 -12.85
CA MET A 32 -5.12 -10.48 -13.04
C MET A 32 -5.85 -10.51 -11.71
N VAL A 33 -6.28 -9.37 -11.25
CA VAL A 33 -6.94 -9.24 -9.96
C VAL A 33 -8.29 -8.60 -10.17
N PRO A 34 -9.37 -9.26 -9.75
CA PRO A 34 -10.68 -8.61 -9.79
C PRO A 34 -10.67 -7.48 -8.79
N MET A 35 -10.85 -6.26 -9.23
CA MET A 35 -10.76 -5.13 -8.32
C MET A 35 -11.47 -3.91 -8.88
N ASP A 36 -11.82 -3.01 -8.00
CA ASP A 36 -12.25 -1.69 -8.40
C ASP A 36 -10.97 -0.89 -8.61
N ALA A 37 -10.62 -0.61 -9.85
CA ALA A 37 -9.34 0.04 -10.15
C ALA A 37 -9.21 1.40 -9.47
N THR A 38 -10.28 2.16 -9.39
CA THR A 38 -10.21 3.47 -8.78
C THR A 38 -9.90 3.36 -7.30
N LEU A 39 -10.55 2.42 -6.61
CA LEU A 39 -10.32 2.27 -5.18
C LEU A 39 -8.93 1.71 -4.88
N ILE A 40 -8.47 0.74 -5.66
CA ILE A 40 -7.14 0.19 -5.41
C ILE A 40 -6.07 1.21 -5.75
N ARG A 41 -6.29 2.03 -6.77
CA ARG A 41 -5.38 3.10 -7.07
C ARG A 41 -5.30 4.06 -5.89
N GLN A 42 -6.45 4.31 -5.25
CA GLN A 42 -6.46 5.18 -4.08
C GLN A 42 -5.66 4.57 -2.93
N VAL A 43 -5.74 3.25 -2.75
CA VAL A 43 -4.95 2.58 -1.71
C VAL A 43 -3.47 2.80 -1.99
N ILE A 44 -3.02 2.55 -3.21
CA ILE A 44 -1.60 2.67 -3.54
C ILE A 44 -1.15 4.13 -3.38
N MET A 45 -1.96 5.07 -3.85
CA MET A 45 -1.61 6.48 -3.71
C MET A 45 -1.52 6.89 -2.25
N ASN A 46 -2.45 6.41 -1.41
CA ASN A 46 -2.40 6.75 0.00
C ASN A 46 -1.16 6.19 0.67
N LEU A 47 -0.74 4.99 0.29
CA LEU A 47 0.47 4.40 0.87
C LEU A 47 1.71 5.18 0.42
N LEU A 48 1.75 5.59 -0.84
CA LEU A 48 2.88 6.38 -1.34
C LEU A 48 2.93 7.74 -0.65
N GLU A 49 1.79 8.40 -0.53
CA GLU A 49 1.75 9.71 0.10
C GLU A 49 2.05 9.61 1.58
N ASN A 50 1.63 8.53 2.21
CA ASN A 50 1.93 8.30 3.60
C ASN A 50 3.44 8.23 3.81
N ALA A 51 4.14 7.53 2.93
CA ALA A 51 5.59 7.45 3.02
C ALA A 51 6.22 8.84 2.82
N ALA A 52 5.74 9.57 1.83
CA ALA A 52 6.34 10.87 1.52
C ALA A 52 6.13 11.89 2.63
N ILE A 53 4.95 11.88 3.25
CA ILE A 53 4.61 12.90 4.21
C ILE A 53 4.95 12.51 5.63
N HIS A 54 4.75 11.25 5.97
CA HIS A 54 4.91 10.80 7.35
C HIS A 54 6.13 9.91 7.58
N GLY A 55 6.87 9.57 6.55
CA GLY A 55 7.98 8.64 6.69
C GLY A 55 9.25 9.23 7.31
N GLY A 56 9.34 10.54 7.38
CA GLY A 56 10.52 11.18 7.96
C GLY A 56 11.69 11.15 7.00
N ASN A 57 11.88 12.23 6.24
CA ASN A 57 13.01 12.36 5.33
C ASN A 57 13.14 11.22 4.32
N VAL A 58 12.03 10.76 3.77
CA VAL A 58 12.07 9.70 2.79
C VAL A 58 12.62 10.23 1.47
N THR A 59 13.60 9.54 0.91
CA THR A 59 14.15 9.90 -0.38
C THR A 59 13.92 8.79 -1.40
N GLN A 60 13.56 7.60 -0.95
CA GLN A 60 13.38 6.47 -1.84
C GLN A 60 12.23 5.60 -1.41
N ILE A 61 11.40 5.20 -2.35
CA ILE A 61 10.29 4.31 -2.11
C ILE A 61 10.39 3.17 -3.11
N ARG A 62 10.07 1.96 -2.67
CA ARG A 62 10.11 0.81 -3.52
C ARG A 62 8.73 0.19 -3.56
N VAL A 63 8.18 0.01 -4.74
CA VAL A 63 6.87 -0.58 -4.93
C VAL A 63 7.06 -1.93 -5.59
N CYS A 64 6.56 -2.99 -4.98
CA CYS A 64 6.72 -4.33 -5.51
C CYS A 64 5.37 -4.99 -5.68
N LEU A 65 5.23 -5.75 -6.76
CA LEU A 65 4.06 -6.56 -7.00
C LEU A 65 4.56 -7.97 -7.23
N SER A 66 4.00 -8.95 -6.56
CA SER A 66 4.42 -10.34 -6.73
C SER A 66 3.25 -11.26 -6.49
N ARG A 67 3.41 -12.51 -6.86
CA ARG A 67 2.40 -13.51 -6.59
C ARG A 67 2.80 -14.28 -5.34
N GLU A 68 1.86 -14.46 -4.43
CA GLU A 68 2.09 -15.28 -3.27
C GLU A 68 0.93 -16.24 -3.16
N GLY A 69 1.11 -17.49 -3.61
CA GLY A 69 0.04 -18.47 -3.61
C GLY A 69 -1.06 -18.03 -4.54
N THR A 70 -2.26 -17.89 -4.04
CA THR A 70 -3.39 -17.47 -4.83
C THR A 70 -3.66 -15.98 -4.71
N ASN A 71 -2.72 -15.23 -4.17
CA ASN A 71 -2.89 -13.80 -3.99
C ASN A 71 -1.85 -12.99 -4.74
N ALA A 72 -2.21 -11.78 -5.09
CA ALA A 72 -1.24 -10.80 -5.55
C ALA A 72 -0.82 -10.01 -4.32
N CYS A 73 0.46 -9.81 -4.15
CA CYS A 73 1.00 -9.07 -3.01
C CYS A 73 1.54 -7.74 -3.52
N PHE A 74 1.04 -6.65 -2.96
CA PHE A 74 1.51 -5.31 -3.29
C PHE A 74 2.24 -4.77 -2.07
N SER A 75 3.43 -4.24 -2.24
CA SER A 75 4.14 -3.67 -1.11
C SER A 75 4.69 -2.30 -1.45
N VAL A 76 4.70 -1.41 -0.47
CA VAL A 76 5.24 -0.07 -0.59
C VAL A 76 6.19 0.09 0.59
N SER A 77 7.49 0.20 0.31
CA SER A 77 8.51 0.31 1.34
C SER A 77 9.23 1.63 1.22
N ASP A 78 9.60 2.23 2.32
CA ASP A 78 10.34 3.49 2.28
C ASP A 78 11.61 3.38 3.09
N ASN A 79 12.46 4.39 2.98
CA ASN A 79 13.72 4.43 3.72
C ASN A 79 13.67 5.49 4.81
N GLY A 80 12.51 5.72 5.38
CA GLY A 80 12.35 6.72 6.42
C GLY A 80 12.66 6.19 7.80
N VAL A 81 12.02 6.75 8.82
CA VAL A 81 12.32 6.39 10.19
C VAL A 81 11.53 5.20 10.70
N GLY A 82 10.54 4.74 9.96
CA GLY A 82 9.74 3.62 10.40
C GLY A 82 8.55 4.06 11.24
N ILE A 83 7.83 3.09 11.79
CA ILE A 83 6.63 3.33 12.57
C ILE A 83 6.92 3.05 14.03
N PRO A 84 6.52 3.92 14.93
CA PRO A 84 6.73 3.64 16.36
C PRO A 84 6.06 2.34 16.73
N LYS A 85 6.75 1.51 17.56
CA LYS A 85 6.22 0.26 17.90
C LYS A 85 4.86 0.32 18.48
N GLU A 86 4.60 1.28 19.32
CA GLU A 86 3.33 1.38 19.99
C GLU A 86 2.21 1.70 19.00
N ARG A 87 2.54 2.14 17.79
CA ARG A 87 1.50 2.45 16.81
C ARG A 87 1.27 1.31 15.83
N LEU A 88 2.20 0.37 15.74
CA LEU A 88 2.06 -0.70 14.77
C LEU A 88 0.78 -1.51 14.95
N SER A 89 0.40 -1.78 16.17
CA SER A 89 -0.76 -2.63 16.40
C SER A 89 -2.06 -1.92 16.12
N THR A 90 -2.07 -0.61 16.10
CA THR A 90 -3.33 0.11 15.88
C THR A 90 -3.29 0.97 14.64
N ILE A 91 -2.28 0.80 13.79
CA ILE A 91 -2.09 1.72 12.71
C ILE A 91 -3.24 1.75 11.70
N PHE A 92 -4.01 0.69 11.59
CA PHE A 92 -5.12 0.68 10.67
C PHE A 92 -6.45 1.03 11.33
N ASN A 93 -6.45 1.34 12.62
CA ASN A 93 -7.67 1.73 13.29
C ASN A 93 -8.02 3.17 12.99
N GLY A 94 -7.10 3.86 12.35
CA GLY A 94 -7.44 5.14 11.84
C GLY A 94 -7.79 6.13 12.87
N GLY A 95 -8.61 6.94 12.51
CA GLY A 95 -8.94 7.98 13.31
C GLY A 95 -9.69 7.64 14.51
N LEU A 96 -10.12 6.47 14.61
CA LEU A 96 -10.86 6.17 15.71
C LEU A 96 -10.10 6.27 16.89
N SER A 97 -9.10 5.63 17.00
CA SER A 97 -8.45 5.62 18.22
C SER A 97 -7.62 6.80 18.33
N GLY A 98 -7.34 7.38 17.40
CA GLY A 98 -6.47 8.35 17.55
C GLY A 98 -6.92 9.59 17.83
N VAL A 99 -7.93 9.80 18.04
CA VAL A 99 -8.43 10.88 18.16
C VAL A 99 -7.94 11.81 18.97
N SER A 100 -7.11 12.39 18.93
CA SER A 100 -6.68 13.20 19.72
C SER A 100 -6.94 14.35 19.07
N HIS A 101 -7.54 15.18 19.56
CA HIS A 101 -8.04 16.12 18.91
C HIS A 101 -7.15 17.09 18.55
N ASN A 102 -6.27 17.38 19.09
CA ASN A 102 -5.54 18.42 18.76
C ASN A 102 -4.68 18.07 17.80
N ASN A 103 -4.74 17.27 17.21
CA ASN A 103 -3.94 16.99 16.46
C ASN A 103 -3.90 17.45 15.41
N PHE A 104 -3.30 17.52 14.73
CA PHE A 104 -3.09 17.99 13.74
C PHE A 104 -3.40 17.31 12.72
N ASP A 105 -3.64 17.87 11.74
CA ASP A 105 -4.06 17.44 10.56
C ASP A 105 -3.22 16.37 10.02
N MET A 106 -1.92 16.39 10.11
CA MET A 106 -1.15 15.40 9.52
C MET A 106 -1.34 14.07 10.16
N LYS A 107 -1.29 13.97 11.44
CA LYS A 107 -1.51 12.72 12.05
C LYS A 107 -2.87 12.24 11.80
N LYS A 108 -3.83 13.11 11.76
CA LYS A 108 -5.14 12.72 11.55
C LYS A 108 -5.29 12.15 10.16
N ASN A 109 -4.67 12.81 9.17
CA ASN A 109 -4.79 12.34 7.82
C ASN A 109 -4.14 10.99 7.62
N MET A 110 -3.02 10.75 8.30
CA MET A 110 -2.40 9.48 8.20
C MET A 110 -3.32 8.39 8.73
N GLY A 111 -3.91 8.60 9.89
CA GLY A 111 -4.78 7.60 10.47
C GLY A 111 -5.99 7.33 9.60
N ILE A 112 -6.62 8.39 9.09
CA ILE A 112 -7.79 8.20 8.27
C ILE A 112 -7.41 7.52 6.96
N GLY A 113 -6.30 7.92 6.36
CA GLY A 113 -5.89 7.32 5.09
C GLY A 113 -5.63 5.84 5.22
N LEU A 114 -4.97 5.43 6.29
CA LEU A 114 -4.65 4.01 6.45
C LEU A 114 -5.90 3.20 6.80
N SER A 115 -6.82 3.74 7.57
CA SER A 115 -8.02 3.01 7.87
C SER A 115 -8.90 2.85 6.63
N VAL A 116 -8.91 3.83 5.75
CA VAL A 116 -9.65 3.74 4.51
C VAL A 116 -9.01 2.67 3.62
N CYS A 117 -7.69 2.63 3.57
CA CYS A 117 -6.99 1.59 2.79
C CYS A 117 -7.35 0.22 3.31
N TYR A 118 -7.34 0.05 4.62
CA TYR A 118 -7.64 -1.23 5.23
C TYR A 118 -9.07 -1.65 4.86
N THR A 119 -10.01 -0.72 4.93
CA THR A 119 -11.40 -1.01 4.61
C THR A 119 -11.55 -1.42 3.14
N ILE A 120 -10.89 -0.71 2.25
CA ILE A 120 -10.98 -1.03 0.83
C ILE A 120 -10.40 -2.40 0.56
N VAL A 121 -9.25 -2.70 1.13
CA VAL A 121 -8.59 -4.00 0.92
C VAL A 121 -9.45 -5.11 1.47
N LYS A 122 -10.03 -4.92 2.65
CA LYS A 122 -10.89 -5.97 3.23
C LYS A 122 -12.14 -6.16 2.37
N ALA A 123 -12.69 -5.10 1.82
CA ALA A 123 -13.86 -5.22 0.97
C ALA A 123 -13.55 -6.00 -0.31
N HIS A 124 -12.28 -6.04 -0.70
CA HIS A 124 -11.87 -6.80 -1.87
C HIS A 124 -11.47 -8.25 -1.51
N GLY A 125 -11.68 -8.64 -0.26
CA GLY A 125 -11.35 -9.99 0.17
C GLY A 125 -9.88 -10.17 0.50
N GLY A 126 -9.17 -9.07 0.70
CA GLY A 126 -7.75 -9.13 0.96
C GLY A 126 -7.37 -8.85 2.40
N THR A 127 -6.09 -8.74 2.64
CA THR A 127 -5.56 -8.41 3.95
C THR A 127 -4.47 -7.36 3.80
N MET A 128 -4.16 -6.67 4.88
CA MET A 128 -3.16 -5.62 4.85
C MET A 128 -2.32 -5.67 6.10
N THR A 129 -1.02 -5.49 5.96
CA THR A 129 -0.08 -5.54 7.07
C THR A 129 0.91 -4.39 6.98
N ALA A 130 1.56 -4.10 8.09
CA ALA A 130 2.60 -3.09 8.15
C ALA A 130 3.72 -3.59 9.05
N GLU A 131 4.94 -3.26 8.72
CA GLU A 131 6.08 -3.64 9.54
C GLU A 131 7.22 -2.66 9.35
N ASN A 132 8.14 -2.64 10.27
CA ASN A 132 9.37 -1.89 10.10
C ASN A 132 10.41 -2.81 9.48
N LEU A 133 11.23 -2.24 8.61
CA LEU A 133 12.26 -3.03 7.95
C LEU A 133 13.53 -2.99 8.77
N ASP A 134 14.29 -4.10 8.75
CA ASP A 134 15.55 -4.15 9.46
C ASP A 134 16.51 -3.12 8.93
N SER A 135 16.43 -2.81 7.64
CA SER A 135 17.32 -1.85 7.03
C SER A 135 16.89 -0.41 7.30
N GLY A 136 15.78 -0.20 7.97
CA GLY A 136 15.26 1.14 8.22
C GLY A 136 14.05 1.41 7.36
N GLY A 137 13.11 2.15 7.89
CA GLY A 137 11.91 2.51 7.17
C GLY A 137 10.77 1.54 7.44
N ALA A 138 9.65 1.75 6.75
CA ALA A 138 8.45 0.98 6.95
C ALA A 138 8.05 0.29 5.66
N CYS A 139 7.31 -0.78 5.78
CA CYS A 139 6.77 -1.50 4.64
C CYS A 139 5.31 -1.79 4.87
N PHE A 140 4.48 -1.38 3.94
CA PHE A 140 3.06 -1.69 3.98
C PHE A 140 2.78 -2.68 2.87
N ARG A 141 2.08 -3.77 3.17
CA ARG A 141 1.74 -4.77 2.18
C ARG A 141 0.27 -5.00 2.18
N PHE A 142 -0.30 -5.25 1.01
CA PHE A 142 -1.67 -5.74 0.98
C PHE A 142 -1.77 -6.85 -0.06
N TYR A 143 -2.70 -7.75 0.17
CA TYR A 143 -2.87 -8.94 -0.63
C TYR A 143 -4.27 -8.95 -1.20
N LEU A 144 -4.41 -9.24 -2.47
CA LEU A 144 -5.72 -9.36 -3.09
C LEU A 144 -5.81 -10.70 -3.82
N PRO A 145 -6.95 -11.38 -3.75
CA PRO A 145 -7.09 -12.68 -4.41
C PRO A 145 -6.95 -12.54 -5.92
N LEU A 146 -6.26 -13.47 -6.52
CA LEU A 146 -6.10 -13.48 -7.95
C LEU A 146 -7.31 -14.12 -8.61
N GLU A 147 -7.51 -13.77 -9.89
CA GLU A 147 -8.59 -14.33 -10.63
C GLU A 147 -8.18 -15.72 -11.06
N GLU A 148 -8.48 -16.75 -10.27
CA GLU A 148 -8.01 -18.03 -10.62
C GLU A 148 -9.04 -18.99 -11.02
N GLY A 149 -10.26 -18.83 -10.67
CA GLY A 149 -11.28 -19.77 -11.04
C GLY A 149 -11.33 -20.00 -12.52
N ILE A 150 -11.12 -18.96 -13.29
CA ILE A 150 -11.18 -19.11 -14.72
C ILE A 150 -10.08 -20.00 -15.21
N ASN A 151 -8.91 -19.88 -14.63
CA ASN A 151 -7.82 -20.69 -15.08
C ASN A 151 -8.05 -22.15 -14.77
N SER A 152 -8.59 -22.44 -13.62
CA SER A 152 -8.85 -23.81 -13.27
C SER A 152 -9.82 -24.42 -14.24
N GLU A 153 -10.82 -23.69 -14.65
CA GLU A 153 -11.77 -24.24 -15.53
C GLU A 153 -11.18 -24.48 -16.90
N ILE A 154 -10.36 -23.62 -17.34
CA ILE A 154 -9.76 -23.82 -18.63
C ILE A 154 -8.89 -25.02 -18.63
N GLU A 155 -8.20 -25.25 -17.56
CA GLU A 155 -7.37 -26.39 -17.51
C GLU A 155 -8.11 -27.62 -17.28
N GLY A 156 -9.19 -27.57 -16.66
CA GLY A 156 -9.99 -28.72 -16.43
C GLY A 156 -10.64 -29.12 -17.69
#